data_1a7c32ab69597dd56184286429f285f5
#
_entry.id   1a7c32ab69597dd56184286429f285f5
#
_cell.length_a   1.000
_cell.length_b   1.000
_cell.length_c   1.000
_cell.angle_alpha   90.00
_cell.angle_beta   90.00
_cell.angle_gamma   90.00
#
_symmetry.space_group_name_H-M   'P 1'
#
loop_
_entity.id
_entity.type
_entity.pdbx_description
1 polymer ?
#
loop_
_entity_poly.entity_id
_entity_poly.type
_entity_poly.pdbx_seq_one_letter_code
_entity_poly.pdbx_strand_id
1 'polypeptide(L)'
;RLLELSSLIEEDISDTNRILKFTVLGSGGLNERDFFNNLKSDIKCILAFENELSEKAEIEVFDVRLPADLQGGTDVKSIRQFVDHHYRLFEGSMNHPLRIFYEVHPDRNLNNIIRGLWYHNKFERVTGYKLRTGRADVYAIPSADAIASAISLCRDFEVPMKFTAGLQQPIRHYDEKMKAKRHGFINVFGAGIFAYCHNVPQSMILEIIDDEDPDDFIFNENSFGWNNLYIIAEEVIRARSKFMISFGSFNLEMLLKDLSSMKLYSL
;
A
#
# COMPACT_ATOMS: atom_id res chain seq x y z
N ARG A 1 -6.38 10.73 19.39
CA ARG A 1 -5.03 10.45 18.84
C ARG A 1 -4.65 11.37 17.68
N LEU A 2 -5.52 11.58 16.67
CA LEU A 2 -5.24 12.52 15.58
C LEU A 2 -5.08 13.95 16.11
N LEU A 3 -5.94 14.39 17.03
CA LEU A 3 -5.88 15.72 17.66
C LEU A 3 -4.68 15.88 18.62
N GLU A 4 -4.17 14.79 19.20
CA GLU A 4 -2.94 14.83 20.03
C GLU A 4 -1.68 15.05 19.17
N LEU A 5 -1.72 14.77 17.87
CA LEU A 5 -0.65 15.01 16.92
C LEU A 5 -0.61 16.46 16.43
N SER A 6 -1.72 17.21 16.53
CA SER A 6 -1.81 18.56 15.98
C SER A 6 -0.78 19.51 16.61
N SER A 7 -0.59 19.46 17.92
CA SER A 7 0.41 20.29 18.61
C SER A 7 1.85 19.97 18.21
N LEU A 8 2.18 18.68 18.00
CA LEU A 8 3.50 18.26 17.53
C LEU A 8 3.75 18.70 16.09
N ILE A 9 2.71 18.64 15.27
CA ILE A 9 2.78 19.05 13.86
C ILE A 9 2.93 20.58 13.75
N GLU A 10 2.28 21.35 14.61
CA GLU A 10 2.40 22.81 14.63
C GLU A 10 3.82 23.30 14.98
N GLU A 11 4.50 22.61 15.88
CA GLU A 11 5.90 22.91 16.23
C GLU A 11 6.86 22.64 15.06
N ASP A 12 6.68 21.48 14.35
CA ASP A 12 7.59 21.06 13.26
C ASP A 12 7.36 21.82 11.95
N ILE A 13 6.15 22.37 11.72
CA ILE A 13 5.77 22.99 10.43
C ILE A 13 5.86 24.54 10.48
N SER A 14 6.12 25.13 11.63
CA SER A 14 6.13 26.61 11.78
C SER A 14 7.01 27.33 10.75
N ASP A 15 8.02 26.65 10.19
CA ASP A 15 9.01 27.19 9.26
C ASP A 15 8.86 26.72 7.78
N THR A 16 7.85 25.91 7.42
CA THR A 16 7.74 25.38 6.06
C THR A 16 6.38 25.66 5.42
N ASN A 17 6.37 26.22 4.22
CA ASN A 17 5.17 26.33 3.34
C ASN A 17 4.73 24.97 2.74
N ARG A 18 4.96 23.85 3.44
CA ARG A 18 4.63 22.51 2.96
C ARG A 18 3.37 21.99 3.61
N ILE A 19 2.44 21.50 2.81
CA ILE A 19 1.28 20.74 3.29
C ILE A 19 1.74 19.32 3.61
N LEU A 20 1.57 18.88 4.85
CA LEU A 20 1.81 17.49 5.24
C LEU A 20 0.65 16.60 4.80
N LYS A 21 0.99 15.52 4.09
CA LYS A 21 0.03 14.54 3.61
C LYS A 21 0.01 13.32 4.51
N PHE A 22 -1.17 12.96 4.98
CA PHE A 22 -1.37 11.87 5.91
C PHE A 22 -2.13 10.71 5.30
N THR A 23 -1.84 9.50 5.82
CA THR A 23 -2.66 8.32 5.65
C THR A 23 -3.40 8.06 6.97
N VAL A 24 -4.71 7.98 6.92
CA VAL A 24 -5.53 7.57 8.06
C VAL A 24 -5.83 6.08 7.98
N LEU A 25 -5.72 5.40 9.12
CA LEU A 25 -6.17 4.02 9.27
C LEU A 25 -7.60 4.04 9.79
N GLY A 26 -8.54 3.65 8.93
CA GLY A 26 -9.95 3.57 9.27
C GLY A 26 -10.24 2.44 10.27
N SER A 27 -11.27 2.63 11.05
CA SER A 27 -11.70 1.68 12.09
C SER A 27 -12.19 0.35 11.50
N GLY A 28 -12.69 0.35 10.26
CA GLY A 28 -13.27 -0.84 9.62
C GLY A 28 -14.52 -1.34 10.32
N GLY A 29 -14.82 -2.64 10.18
CA GLY A 29 -15.96 -3.30 10.82
C GLY A 29 -15.91 -4.80 10.64
N LEU A 30 -16.61 -5.56 11.49
CA LEU A 30 -16.74 -7.01 11.36
C LEU A 30 -17.65 -7.39 10.19
N ASN A 31 -18.66 -6.58 9.95
CA ASN A 31 -19.62 -6.69 8.85
C ASN A 31 -19.86 -5.29 8.22
N GLU A 32 -20.64 -5.25 7.14
CA GLU A 32 -20.95 -4.03 6.41
C GLU A 32 -21.64 -2.96 7.29
N ARG A 33 -22.55 -3.35 8.15
CA ARG A 33 -23.26 -2.42 9.05
C ARG A 33 -22.31 -1.74 10.04
N ASP A 34 -21.46 -2.52 10.68
CA ASP A 34 -20.48 -2.00 11.65
C ASP A 34 -19.47 -1.10 10.93
N PHE A 35 -19.06 -1.48 9.72
CA PHE A 35 -18.17 -0.70 8.88
C PHE A 35 -18.73 0.70 8.64
N PHE A 36 -19.97 0.84 8.16
CA PHE A 36 -20.55 2.14 7.85
C PHE A 36 -20.88 2.96 9.10
N ASN A 37 -21.16 2.33 10.24
CA ASN A 37 -21.32 3.04 11.51
C ASN A 37 -19.97 3.65 11.96
N ASN A 38 -18.89 2.89 11.88
CA ASN A 38 -17.55 3.35 12.24
C ASN A 38 -17.04 4.42 11.26
N LEU A 39 -17.30 4.26 9.97
CA LEU A 39 -16.92 5.21 8.93
C LEU A 39 -17.45 6.62 9.21
N LYS A 40 -18.70 6.76 9.71
CA LYS A 40 -19.27 8.08 10.08
C LYS A 40 -18.46 8.76 11.17
N SER A 41 -17.90 7.98 12.10
CA SER A 41 -17.03 8.49 13.17
C SER A 41 -15.65 8.82 12.63
N ASP A 42 -15.09 7.98 11.74
CA ASP A 42 -13.81 8.23 11.11
C ASP A 42 -13.84 9.53 10.29
N ILE A 43 -14.89 9.75 9.48
CA ILE A 43 -15.08 10.99 8.70
C ILE A 43 -15.12 12.22 9.62
N LYS A 44 -15.86 12.17 10.72
CA LYS A 44 -15.91 13.28 11.70
C LYS A 44 -14.53 13.58 12.29
N CYS A 45 -13.75 12.54 12.62
CA CYS A 45 -12.41 12.71 13.15
C CYS A 45 -11.45 13.31 12.10
N ILE A 46 -11.56 12.89 10.84
CA ILE A 46 -10.76 13.44 9.74
C ILE A 46 -11.07 14.93 9.55
N LEU A 47 -12.34 15.30 9.42
CA LEU A 47 -12.75 16.68 9.25
C LEU A 47 -12.33 17.58 10.43
N ALA A 48 -12.43 17.08 11.66
CA ALA A 48 -11.97 17.82 12.83
C ALA A 48 -10.45 18.04 12.81
N PHE A 49 -9.68 17.04 12.42
CA PHE A 49 -8.21 17.12 12.30
C PHE A 49 -7.78 18.11 11.21
N GLU A 50 -8.40 18.06 10.03
CA GLU A 50 -8.07 18.98 8.93
C GLU A 50 -8.47 20.43 9.27
N ASN A 51 -9.61 20.62 9.94
CA ASN A 51 -10.05 21.94 10.39
C ASN A 51 -9.10 22.53 11.46
N GLU A 52 -8.54 21.72 12.36
CA GLU A 52 -7.61 22.17 13.39
C GLU A 52 -6.25 22.58 12.80
N LEU A 53 -5.75 21.82 11.86
CA LEU A 53 -4.45 22.08 11.21
C LEU A 53 -4.56 23.04 10.03
N SER A 54 -5.78 23.40 9.64
CA SER A 54 -6.04 24.31 8.51
C SER A 54 -5.32 23.84 7.22
N GLU A 55 -4.66 24.76 6.52
CA GLU A 55 -3.97 24.49 5.27
C GLU A 55 -2.63 23.73 5.42
N LYS A 56 -2.25 23.35 6.64
CA LYS A 56 -0.95 22.69 6.92
C LYS A 56 -0.95 21.18 6.79
N ALA A 57 -2.13 20.57 6.82
CA ALA A 57 -2.28 19.10 6.78
C ALA A 57 -3.46 18.69 5.91
N GLU A 58 -3.28 17.61 5.14
CA GLU A 58 -4.29 17.02 4.26
C GLU A 58 -4.28 15.49 4.42
N ILE A 59 -5.46 14.89 4.52
CA ILE A 59 -5.60 13.43 4.49
C ILE A 59 -5.71 12.99 3.03
N GLU A 60 -4.62 12.51 2.46
CA GLU A 60 -4.56 12.04 1.06
C GLU A 60 -5.08 10.61 0.90
N VAL A 61 -4.90 9.77 1.92
CA VAL A 61 -5.15 8.32 1.84
C VAL A 61 -5.93 7.82 3.05
N PHE A 62 -6.94 7.00 2.78
CA PHE A 62 -7.69 6.25 3.78
C PHE A 62 -7.46 4.75 3.59
N ASP A 63 -6.79 4.13 4.54
CA ASP A 63 -6.54 2.70 4.57
C ASP A 63 -7.56 2.02 5.48
N VAL A 64 -8.29 1.04 4.98
CA VAL A 64 -9.30 0.36 5.78
C VAL A 64 -9.36 -1.13 5.48
N ARG A 65 -9.62 -1.94 6.49
CA ARG A 65 -9.85 -3.37 6.31
C ARG A 65 -11.25 -3.60 5.73
N LEU A 66 -11.32 -4.38 4.65
CA LEU A 66 -12.60 -4.81 4.10
C LEU A 66 -13.34 -5.71 5.10
N PRO A 67 -14.65 -5.53 5.32
CA PRO A 67 -15.44 -6.38 6.21
C PRO A 67 -15.30 -7.87 5.88
N ALA A 68 -15.33 -8.72 6.92
CA ALA A 68 -15.08 -10.15 6.76
C ALA A 68 -16.15 -10.87 5.93
N ASP A 69 -17.41 -10.43 6.01
CA ASP A 69 -18.53 -10.94 5.22
C ASP A 69 -18.34 -10.71 3.71
N LEU A 70 -17.66 -9.65 3.31
CA LEU A 70 -17.32 -9.38 1.91
C LEU A 70 -16.11 -10.18 1.41
N GLN A 71 -15.28 -10.71 2.30
CA GLN A 71 -14.11 -11.51 1.94
C GLN A 71 -14.42 -13.00 1.71
N GLY A 72 -15.61 -13.46 2.05
CA GLY A 72 -16.02 -14.87 2.08
C GLY A 72 -16.68 -15.41 0.82
N GLY A 73 -16.28 -14.95 -0.39
CA GLY A 73 -16.85 -15.45 -1.66
C GLY A 73 -17.92 -14.54 -2.27
N THR A 74 -18.03 -13.31 -1.79
CA THR A 74 -18.94 -12.29 -2.33
C THR A 74 -18.65 -12.01 -3.81
N ASP A 75 -19.70 -11.84 -4.61
CA ASP A 75 -19.59 -11.58 -6.03
C ASP A 75 -19.09 -10.16 -6.35
N VAL A 76 -18.61 -9.97 -7.58
CA VAL A 76 -18.01 -8.71 -8.06
C VAL A 76 -18.98 -7.53 -7.97
N LYS A 77 -20.28 -7.74 -8.23
CA LYS A 77 -21.29 -6.68 -8.21
C LYS A 77 -21.50 -6.16 -6.79
N SER A 78 -21.59 -7.06 -5.81
CA SER A 78 -21.76 -6.70 -4.40
C SER A 78 -20.54 -5.98 -3.86
N ILE A 79 -19.32 -6.41 -4.19
CA ILE A 79 -18.07 -5.69 -3.86
C ILE A 79 -18.11 -4.29 -4.45
N ARG A 80 -18.42 -4.15 -5.75
CA ARG A 80 -18.52 -2.84 -6.38
C ARG A 80 -19.55 -1.94 -5.70
N GLN A 81 -20.74 -2.45 -5.38
CA GLN A 81 -21.79 -1.67 -4.71
C GLN A 81 -21.35 -1.15 -3.34
N PHE A 82 -20.66 -1.99 -2.57
CA PHE A 82 -20.06 -1.59 -1.30
C PHE A 82 -19.04 -0.46 -1.49
N VAL A 83 -18.10 -0.63 -2.42
CA VAL A 83 -17.06 0.38 -2.73
C VAL A 83 -17.68 1.68 -3.22
N ASP A 84 -18.66 1.62 -4.12
CA ASP A 84 -19.42 2.79 -4.64
C ASP A 84 -20.14 3.54 -3.50
N HIS A 85 -20.72 2.82 -2.54
CA HIS A 85 -21.38 3.42 -1.39
C HIS A 85 -20.38 4.09 -0.44
N HIS A 86 -19.28 3.38 -0.10
CA HIS A 86 -18.21 3.91 0.74
C HIS A 86 -17.61 5.20 0.16
N TYR A 87 -17.27 5.17 -1.13
CA TYR A 87 -16.67 6.31 -1.82
C TYR A 87 -17.59 7.54 -1.81
N ARG A 88 -18.89 7.35 -2.09
CA ARG A 88 -19.89 8.45 -2.07
C ARG A 88 -20.01 9.13 -0.72
N LEU A 89 -19.82 8.43 0.39
CA LEU A 89 -19.85 9.03 1.72
C LEU A 89 -18.66 9.95 1.94
N PHE A 90 -17.48 9.61 1.46
CA PHE A 90 -16.33 10.52 1.47
C PHE A 90 -16.51 11.68 0.49
N GLU A 91 -16.88 11.40 -0.76
CA GLU A 91 -17.11 12.42 -1.79
C GLU A 91 -18.11 13.49 -1.34
N GLY A 92 -19.15 13.09 -0.60
CA GLY A 92 -20.13 14.01 -0.01
C GLY A 92 -19.68 14.74 1.25
N SER A 93 -18.53 14.39 1.83
CA SER A 93 -18.07 14.92 3.12
C SER A 93 -16.74 15.67 3.02
N MET A 94 -15.88 15.34 2.07
CA MET A 94 -14.54 15.92 1.92
C MET A 94 -14.53 16.98 0.82
N ASN A 95 -13.67 17.99 0.97
CA ASN A 95 -13.49 19.07 -0.02
C ASN A 95 -12.41 18.75 -1.08
N HIS A 96 -11.73 17.61 -0.94
CA HIS A 96 -10.67 17.15 -1.84
C HIS A 96 -10.79 15.65 -2.11
N PRO A 97 -10.20 15.12 -3.20
CA PRO A 97 -10.24 13.70 -3.51
C PRO A 97 -9.42 12.91 -2.51
N LEU A 98 -9.96 11.76 -2.08
CA LEU A 98 -9.33 10.82 -1.17
C LEU A 98 -9.08 9.49 -1.88
N ARG A 99 -7.88 8.95 -1.73
CA ARG A 99 -7.58 7.58 -2.20
C ARG A 99 -7.93 6.57 -1.11
N ILE A 100 -8.70 5.56 -1.45
CA ILE A 100 -9.10 4.52 -0.49
C ILE A 100 -8.40 3.21 -0.83
N PHE A 101 -7.69 2.63 0.14
CA PHE A 101 -7.06 1.32 0.00
C PHE A 101 -7.72 0.30 0.93
N TYR A 102 -8.19 -0.80 0.34
CA TYR A 102 -8.83 -1.89 1.08
C TYR A 102 -7.83 -2.98 1.44
N GLU A 103 -7.63 -3.20 2.74
CA GLU A 103 -6.81 -4.29 3.25
C GLU A 103 -7.60 -5.60 3.23
N VAL A 104 -7.07 -6.58 2.48
CA VAL A 104 -7.64 -7.92 2.35
C VAL A 104 -6.51 -8.93 2.39
N HIS A 105 -6.75 -10.10 3.00
CA HIS A 105 -5.78 -11.20 2.95
C HIS A 105 -5.76 -11.80 1.53
N PRO A 106 -4.59 -12.11 0.95
CA PRO A 106 -4.48 -12.55 -0.44
C PRO A 106 -5.23 -13.87 -0.73
N ASP A 107 -5.41 -14.73 0.28
CA ASP A 107 -6.14 -16.00 0.14
C ASP A 107 -7.67 -15.85 0.21
N ARG A 108 -8.18 -14.60 0.29
CA ARG A 108 -9.60 -14.32 0.50
C ARG A 108 -10.26 -13.67 -0.71
N ASN A 109 -10.84 -14.49 -1.60
CA ASN A 109 -11.69 -14.01 -2.71
C ASN A 109 -11.10 -12.82 -3.53
N LEU A 110 -9.75 -12.77 -3.60
CA LEU A 110 -9.03 -11.60 -4.10
C LEU A 110 -9.44 -11.23 -5.54
N ASN A 111 -9.70 -12.23 -6.39
CA ASN A 111 -10.11 -12.00 -7.79
C ASN A 111 -11.38 -11.14 -7.87
N ASN A 112 -12.45 -11.50 -7.13
CA ASN A 112 -13.70 -10.74 -7.18
C ASN A 112 -13.54 -9.36 -6.56
N ILE A 113 -12.70 -9.24 -5.51
CA ILE A 113 -12.43 -7.96 -4.86
C ILE A 113 -11.70 -7.03 -5.82
N ILE A 114 -10.60 -7.47 -6.45
CA ILE A 114 -9.85 -6.66 -7.42
C ILE A 114 -10.72 -6.26 -8.61
N ARG A 115 -11.55 -7.18 -9.15
CA ARG A 115 -12.50 -6.85 -10.21
C ARG A 115 -13.56 -5.85 -9.77
N GLY A 116 -14.03 -5.92 -8.52
CA GLY A 116 -14.95 -4.94 -7.95
C GLY A 116 -14.35 -3.55 -7.88
N LEU A 117 -13.08 -3.44 -7.40
CA LEU A 117 -12.30 -2.18 -7.38
C LEU A 117 -12.08 -1.64 -8.80
N TRP A 118 -11.67 -2.49 -9.74
CA TRP A 118 -11.51 -2.11 -11.13
C TRP A 118 -12.77 -1.53 -11.76
N TYR A 119 -13.94 -2.18 -11.56
CA TYR A 119 -15.20 -1.63 -12.05
C TYR A 119 -15.55 -0.29 -11.44
N HIS A 120 -15.24 -0.08 -10.17
CA HIS A 120 -15.41 1.23 -9.50
C HIS A 120 -14.49 2.28 -10.13
N ASN A 121 -13.21 1.95 -10.33
CA ASN A 121 -12.18 2.86 -10.84
C ASN A 121 -12.43 3.34 -12.29
N LYS A 122 -13.30 2.68 -13.05
CA LYS A 122 -13.70 3.14 -14.41
C LYS A 122 -14.37 4.51 -14.45
N PHE A 123 -14.77 5.05 -13.30
CA PHE A 123 -15.43 6.36 -13.17
C PHE A 123 -14.49 7.44 -12.62
N GLU A 124 -13.19 7.36 -12.96
CA GLU A 124 -12.15 8.31 -12.54
C GLU A 124 -11.94 8.41 -11.02
N ARG A 125 -12.35 7.37 -10.30
CA ARG A 125 -12.19 7.24 -8.85
C ARG A 125 -11.04 6.31 -8.55
N VAL A 126 -10.22 6.65 -7.54
CA VAL A 126 -9.02 5.84 -7.25
C VAL A 126 -9.21 5.08 -5.94
N THR A 127 -9.56 3.81 -6.06
CA THR A 127 -9.47 2.85 -4.97
C THR A 127 -8.41 1.80 -5.28
N GLY A 128 -7.76 1.29 -4.24
CA GLY A 128 -6.65 0.35 -4.39
C GLY A 128 -6.73 -0.82 -3.42
N TYR A 129 -5.82 -1.74 -3.62
CA TYR A 129 -5.62 -2.91 -2.78
C TYR A 129 -4.46 -2.69 -1.82
N LYS A 130 -4.67 -2.97 -0.54
CA LYS A 130 -3.64 -2.95 0.48
C LYS A 130 -3.30 -4.36 0.92
N LEU A 131 -2.06 -4.76 0.70
CA LEU A 131 -1.53 -6.06 1.11
C LEU A 131 -0.69 -5.93 2.38
N ARG A 132 -1.04 -6.71 3.39
CA ARG A 132 -0.22 -6.86 4.58
C ARG A 132 0.82 -7.97 4.35
N THR A 133 2.11 -7.62 4.43
CA THR A 133 3.23 -8.53 4.15
C THR A 133 3.89 -9.12 5.39
N GLY A 134 3.38 -8.83 6.59
CA GLY A 134 3.88 -9.42 7.81
C GLY A 134 3.06 -9.07 9.05
N ARG A 135 3.27 -9.84 10.10
CA ARG A 135 2.78 -9.63 11.48
C ARG A 135 3.80 -10.18 12.46
N ALA A 136 3.51 -10.08 13.75
CA ALA A 136 4.27 -10.77 14.79
C ALA A 136 4.11 -12.31 14.72
N ASP A 137 3.11 -12.80 14.00
CA ASP A 137 2.83 -14.21 13.80
C ASP A 137 3.34 -14.67 12.42
N VAL A 138 4.13 -15.73 12.38
CA VAL A 138 4.69 -16.34 11.17
C VAL A 138 3.61 -16.76 10.18
N TYR A 139 2.50 -17.33 10.68
CA TYR A 139 1.38 -17.78 9.83
C TYR A 139 0.62 -16.63 9.14
N ALA A 140 0.92 -15.39 9.52
CA ALA A 140 0.33 -14.21 8.90
C ALA A 140 1.25 -13.53 7.86
N ILE A 141 2.39 -14.16 7.53
CA ILE A 141 3.27 -13.72 6.44
C ILE A 141 2.77 -14.41 5.16
N PRO A 142 2.25 -13.67 4.16
CA PRO A 142 1.87 -14.30 2.90
C PRO A 142 3.07 -14.92 2.20
N SER A 143 2.86 -16.01 1.47
CA SER A 143 3.93 -16.61 0.66
C SER A 143 4.34 -15.66 -0.48
N ALA A 144 5.54 -15.84 -1.00
CA ALA A 144 6.00 -15.09 -2.17
C ALA A 144 5.09 -15.30 -3.38
N ASP A 145 4.59 -16.52 -3.57
CA ASP A 145 3.61 -16.84 -4.62
C ASP A 145 2.28 -16.09 -4.44
N ALA A 146 1.77 -15.99 -3.21
CA ALA A 146 0.56 -15.21 -2.93
C ALA A 146 0.74 -13.71 -3.23
N ILE A 147 1.93 -13.16 -2.94
CA ILE A 147 2.27 -11.77 -3.28
C ILE A 147 2.40 -11.62 -4.80
N ALA A 148 3.09 -12.54 -5.48
CA ALA A 148 3.27 -12.52 -6.93
C ALA A 148 1.91 -12.59 -7.66
N SER A 149 1.03 -13.48 -7.20
CA SER A 149 -0.34 -13.60 -7.70
C SER A 149 -1.15 -12.32 -7.51
N ALA A 150 -1.04 -11.68 -6.34
CA ALA A 150 -1.72 -10.43 -6.06
C ALA A 150 -1.20 -9.28 -6.96
N ILE A 151 0.12 -9.17 -7.14
CA ILE A 151 0.74 -8.17 -8.01
C ILE A 151 0.28 -8.38 -9.47
N SER A 152 0.34 -9.63 -9.97
CA SER A 152 -0.09 -9.95 -11.33
C SER A 152 -1.56 -9.59 -11.56
N LEU A 153 -2.42 -9.98 -10.62
CA LEU A 153 -3.85 -9.70 -10.70
C LEU A 153 -4.16 -8.19 -10.67
N CYS A 154 -3.53 -7.46 -9.76
CA CYS A 154 -3.70 -6.00 -9.66
C CYS A 154 -3.19 -5.28 -10.91
N ARG A 155 -2.08 -5.73 -11.50
CA ARG A 155 -1.58 -5.22 -12.79
C ARG A 155 -2.59 -5.44 -13.91
N ASP A 156 -3.13 -6.65 -14.04
CA ASP A 156 -4.04 -7.02 -15.11
C ASP A 156 -5.36 -6.23 -15.08
N PHE A 157 -5.76 -5.80 -13.88
CA PHE A 157 -6.94 -4.96 -13.67
C PHE A 157 -6.60 -3.49 -13.37
N GLU A 158 -5.35 -3.06 -13.52
CA GLU A 158 -4.93 -1.66 -13.28
C GLU A 158 -5.36 -1.12 -11.90
N VAL A 159 -5.36 -1.97 -10.88
CA VAL A 159 -5.71 -1.59 -9.50
C VAL A 159 -4.45 -1.22 -8.73
N PRO A 160 -4.33 0.01 -8.21
CA PRO A 160 -3.17 0.44 -7.44
C PRO A 160 -2.97 -0.42 -6.19
N MET A 161 -1.71 -0.60 -5.80
CA MET A 161 -1.33 -1.39 -4.63
C MET A 161 -0.60 -0.54 -3.59
N LYS A 162 -0.84 -0.91 -2.33
CA LYS A 162 -0.12 -0.41 -1.16
C LYS A 162 0.25 -1.58 -0.26
N PHE A 163 1.40 -1.48 0.40
CA PHE A 163 1.89 -2.54 1.29
C PHE A 163 2.01 -2.04 2.72
N THR A 164 1.83 -2.94 3.68
CA THR A 164 1.97 -2.59 5.08
C THR A 164 2.51 -3.75 5.90
N ALA A 165 3.25 -3.42 6.95
CA ALA A 165 3.91 -4.34 7.86
C ALA A 165 4.88 -5.33 7.17
N GLY A 166 5.89 -5.78 7.87
CA GLY A 166 6.79 -6.83 7.40
C GLY A 166 7.92 -6.42 6.45
N LEU A 167 7.80 -5.29 5.76
CA LEU A 167 8.83 -4.77 4.85
C LEU A 167 9.79 -3.85 5.62
N GLN A 168 10.60 -4.44 6.50
CA GLN A 168 11.52 -3.71 7.38
C GLN A 168 12.97 -3.70 6.86
N GLN A 169 13.33 -4.67 6.02
CA GLN A 169 14.65 -4.75 5.39
C GLN A 169 14.54 -4.63 3.87
N PRO A 170 15.62 -4.18 3.21
CA PRO A 170 15.63 -3.99 1.77
C PRO A 170 15.38 -5.29 0.99
N ILE A 171 16.12 -6.34 1.34
CA ILE A 171 16.15 -7.61 0.62
C ILE A 171 15.52 -8.71 1.47
N ARG A 172 14.95 -9.70 0.81
CA ARG A 172 14.44 -10.93 1.42
C ARG A 172 15.52 -11.60 2.25
N HIS A 173 15.16 -12.04 3.46
CA HIS A 173 16.11 -12.62 4.40
C HIS A 173 15.43 -13.60 5.34
N TYR A 174 16.23 -14.43 5.98
CA TYR A 174 15.77 -15.29 7.07
C TYR A 174 15.82 -14.54 8.40
N ASP A 175 14.69 -14.46 9.10
CA ASP A 175 14.57 -13.84 10.42
C ASP A 175 14.72 -14.94 11.50
N GLU A 176 15.85 -14.93 12.21
CA GLU A 176 16.18 -15.91 13.23
C GLU A 176 15.21 -15.91 14.43
N LYS A 177 14.61 -14.75 14.75
CA LYS A 177 13.67 -14.63 15.86
C LYS A 177 12.32 -15.26 15.50
N MET A 178 11.90 -15.05 14.26
CA MET A 178 10.63 -15.59 13.76
C MET A 178 10.79 -17.00 13.15
N LYS A 179 12.02 -17.44 12.91
CA LYS A 179 12.34 -18.69 12.20
C LYS A 179 11.60 -18.81 10.86
N ALA A 180 11.54 -17.72 10.13
CA ALA A 180 10.84 -17.63 8.84
C ALA A 180 11.55 -16.66 7.91
N LYS A 181 11.35 -16.84 6.60
CA LYS A 181 11.78 -15.86 5.59
C LYS A 181 10.84 -14.67 5.56
N ARG A 182 11.40 -13.47 5.53
CA ARG A 182 10.67 -12.20 5.43
C ARG A 182 10.94 -11.55 4.09
N HIS A 183 9.94 -10.85 3.59
CA HIS A 183 10.05 -10.15 2.30
C HIS A 183 10.82 -8.84 2.45
N GLY A 184 11.66 -8.54 1.46
CA GLY A 184 12.32 -7.25 1.31
C GLY A 184 11.43 -6.24 0.59
N PHE A 185 11.56 -4.96 0.95
CA PHE A 185 10.77 -3.93 0.26
C PHE A 185 11.27 -3.70 -1.17
N ILE A 186 12.56 -3.87 -1.46
CA ILE A 186 13.10 -3.79 -2.82
C ILE A 186 12.57 -4.93 -3.67
N ASN A 187 12.53 -6.18 -3.13
CA ASN A 187 11.96 -7.32 -3.83
C ASN A 187 10.50 -7.06 -4.23
N VAL A 188 9.66 -6.69 -3.26
CA VAL A 188 8.22 -6.52 -3.50
C VAL A 188 7.93 -5.33 -4.43
N PHE A 189 8.58 -4.19 -4.20
CA PHE A 189 8.41 -3.01 -5.06
C PHE A 189 9.04 -3.21 -6.43
N GLY A 190 10.25 -3.77 -6.50
CA GLY A 190 10.92 -4.11 -7.74
C GLY A 190 10.08 -5.03 -8.60
N ALA A 191 9.60 -6.14 -8.03
CA ALA A 191 8.70 -7.07 -8.72
C ALA A 191 7.45 -6.38 -9.29
N GLY A 192 6.80 -5.51 -8.49
CA GLY A 192 5.64 -4.76 -8.94
C GLY A 192 5.95 -3.73 -10.04
N ILE A 193 7.11 -3.06 -9.96
CA ILE A 193 7.55 -2.11 -10.97
C ILE A 193 7.86 -2.84 -12.28
N PHE A 194 8.57 -3.97 -12.24
CA PHE A 194 8.80 -4.81 -13.43
C PHE A 194 7.50 -5.36 -14.01
N ALA A 195 6.57 -5.78 -13.16
CA ALA A 195 5.25 -6.22 -13.59
C ALA A 195 4.49 -5.12 -14.35
N TYR A 196 4.51 -3.89 -13.84
CA TYR A 196 3.82 -2.76 -14.45
C TYR A 196 4.48 -2.26 -15.74
N CYS A 197 5.81 -2.14 -15.77
CA CYS A 197 6.54 -1.54 -16.89
C CYS A 197 6.79 -2.52 -18.03
N HIS A 198 7.13 -3.78 -17.71
CA HIS A 198 7.52 -4.80 -18.70
C HIS A 198 6.49 -5.91 -18.87
N ASN A 199 5.39 -5.88 -18.12
CA ASN A 199 4.36 -6.92 -18.16
C ASN A 199 4.95 -8.34 -17.99
N VAL A 200 5.93 -8.48 -17.11
CA VAL A 200 6.59 -9.77 -16.87
C VAL A 200 5.60 -10.83 -16.34
N PRO A 201 5.81 -12.13 -16.64
CA PRO A 201 4.94 -13.19 -16.16
C PRO A 201 5.00 -13.34 -14.63
N GLN A 202 3.96 -13.95 -14.04
CA GLN A 202 3.89 -14.18 -12.58
C GLN A 202 5.09 -14.98 -12.06
N SER A 203 5.63 -15.92 -12.83
CA SER A 203 6.84 -16.67 -12.44
C SER A 203 8.04 -15.76 -12.20
N MET A 204 8.24 -14.75 -13.05
CA MET A 204 9.33 -13.79 -12.89
C MET A 204 9.07 -12.82 -11.72
N ILE A 205 7.80 -12.42 -11.50
CA ILE A 205 7.43 -11.66 -10.31
C ILE A 205 7.82 -12.45 -9.04
N LEU A 206 7.53 -13.75 -9.02
CA LEU A 206 7.90 -14.66 -7.93
C LEU A 206 9.42 -14.76 -7.75
N GLU A 207 10.18 -14.91 -8.84
CA GLU A 207 11.65 -14.96 -8.80
C GLU A 207 12.24 -13.70 -8.14
N ILE A 208 11.77 -12.51 -8.54
CA ILE A 208 12.22 -11.23 -7.95
C ILE A 208 11.86 -11.15 -6.45
N ILE A 209 10.67 -11.63 -6.05
CA ILE A 209 10.24 -11.62 -4.65
C ILE A 209 11.06 -12.59 -3.80
N ASP A 210 11.45 -13.75 -4.36
CA ASP A 210 12.18 -14.79 -3.66
C ASP A 210 13.71 -14.61 -3.65
N ASP A 211 14.21 -13.63 -4.39
CA ASP A 211 15.62 -13.33 -4.47
C ASP A 211 16.18 -12.83 -3.12
N GLU A 212 17.31 -13.39 -2.69
CA GLU A 212 17.99 -13.08 -1.43
C GLU A 212 19.36 -12.42 -1.66
N ASP A 213 19.78 -12.26 -2.93
CA ASP A 213 21.05 -11.64 -3.26
C ASP A 213 20.88 -10.13 -3.49
N PRO A 214 21.43 -9.26 -2.64
CA PRO A 214 21.38 -7.83 -2.87
C PRO A 214 22.11 -7.35 -4.11
N ASP A 215 23.12 -8.10 -4.60
CA ASP A 215 23.94 -7.76 -5.76
C ASP A 215 23.16 -7.91 -7.08
N ASP A 216 22.04 -8.65 -7.08
CA ASP A 216 21.14 -8.78 -8.22
C ASP A 216 20.27 -7.52 -8.44
N PHE A 217 20.18 -6.64 -7.44
CA PHE A 217 19.42 -5.38 -7.52
C PHE A 217 20.35 -4.19 -7.77
N ILE A 218 20.15 -3.50 -8.89
CA ILE A 218 21.04 -2.45 -9.37
C ILE A 218 20.32 -1.11 -9.33
N PHE A 219 20.92 -0.14 -8.65
CA PHE A 219 20.45 1.24 -8.62
C PHE A 219 21.52 2.16 -9.22
N ASN A 220 21.09 3.00 -10.13
CA ASN A 220 21.93 4.10 -10.63
C ASN A 220 21.06 5.36 -10.85
N GLU A 221 21.67 6.47 -11.22
CA GLU A 221 20.98 7.76 -11.38
C GLU A 221 19.82 7.70 -12.37
N ASN A 222 19.87 6.82 -13.37
CA ASN A 222 18.97 6.81 -14.51
C ASN A 222 18.07 5.57 -14.58
N SER A 223 18.33 4.54 -13.76
CA SER A 223 17.59 3.28 -13.84
C SER A 223 17.58 2.47 -12.55
N PHE A 224 16.60 1.60 -12.45
CA PHE A 224 16.53 0.49 -11.52
C PHE A 224 16.63 -0.83 -12.31
N GLY A 225 17.43 -1.78 -11.83
CA GLY A 225 17.64 -3.07 -12.46
C GLY A 225 17.47 -4.25 -11.51
N TRP A 226 17.17 -5.40 -12.09
CA TRP A 226 17.28 -6.71 -11.47
C TRP A 226 17.88 -7.68 -12.48
N ASN A 227 19.03 -8.29 -12.12
CA ASN A 227 19.85 -9.09 -13.04
C ASN A 227 20.13 -8.30 -14.36
N ASN A 228 19.66 -8.81 -15.49
CA ASN A 228 19.84 -8.20 -16.82
C ASN A 228 18.64 -7.33 -17.26
N LEU A 229 17.66 -7.12 -16.41
CA LEU A 229 16.49 -6.30 -16.70
C LEU A 229 16.66 -4.89 -16.10
N TYR A 230 16.29 -3.87 -16.85
CA TYR A 230 16.41 -2.48 -16.44
C TYR A 230 15.17 -1.68 -16.77
N ILE A 231 14.82 -0.75 -15.89
CA ILE A 231 13.72 0.21 -16.05
C ILE A 231 14.29 1.61 -15.84
N ILE A 232 14.02 2.53 -16.74
CA ILE A 232 14.47 3.93 -16.62
C ILE A 232 13.76 4.65 -15.48
N ALA A 233 14.40 5.65 -14.92
CA ALA A 233 13.90 6.37 -13.73
C ALA A 233 12.50 6.96 -13.91
N GLU A 234 12.18 7.52 -15.08
CA GLU A 234 10.85 8.05 -15.39
C GLU A 234 9.75 6.98 -15.34
N GLU A 235 10.04 5.77 -15.80
CA GLU A 235 9.09 4.66 -15.71
C GLU A 235 8.91 4.16 -14.28
N VAL A 236 9.98 4.12 -13.48
CA VAL A 236 9.91 3.84 -12.04
C VAL A 236 9.02 4.86 -11.34
N ILE A 237 9.21 6.15 -11.60
CA ILE A 237 8.39 7.23 -11.04
C ILE A 237 6.91 7.04 -11.45
N ARG A 238 6.66 6.74 -12.73
CA ARG A 238 5.31 6.49 -13.23
C ARG A 238 4.67 5.27 -12.57
N ALA A 239 5.39 4.15 -12.44
CA ALA A 239 4.90 2.95 -11.78
C ALA A 239 4.58 3.21 -10.30
N ARG A 240 5.43 3.96 -9.60
CA ARG A 240 5.20 4.34 -8.20
C ARG A 240 4.05 5.32 -8.00
N SER A 241 3.75 6.16 -8.96
CA SER A 241 2.62 7.09 -8.86
C SER A 241 1.27 6.45 -9.18
N LYS A 242 1.25 5.39 -10.01
CA LYS A 242 0.02 4.80 -10.53
C LYS A 242 -0.30 3.40 -10.00
N PHE A 243 0.72 2.61 -9.68
CA PHE A 243 0.54 1.20 -9.36
C PHE A 243 1.11 0.81 -7.98
N MET A 244 2.42 0.97 -7.77
CA MET A 244 3.11 0.63 -6.52
C MET A 244 3.21 1.87 -5.62
N ILE A 245 2.10 2.27 -4.99
CA ILE A 245 1.96 3.61 -4.41
C ILE A 245 2.86 3.83 -3.19
N SER A 246 2.82 2.94 -2.20
CA SER A 246 3.63 3.11 -0.98
C SER A 246 3.69 1.84 -0.13
N PHE A 247 4.59 1.84 0.84
CA PHE A 247 4.58 0.88 1.95
C PHE A 247 4.76 1.60 3.29
N GLY A 248 4.21 0.99 4.36
CA GLY A 248 4.39 1.47 5.72
C GLY A 248 5.63 0.85 6.37
N SER A 249 6.51 1.70 6.91
CA SER A 249 7.64 1.29 7.74
C SER A 249 7.57 1.94 9.11
N PHE A 250 8.13 1.27 10.13
CA PHE A 250 8.16 1.79 11.50
C PHE A 250 9.41 2.61 11.82
N ASN A 251 10.49 2.44 11.07
CA ASN A 251 11.78 3.05 11.38
C ASN A 251 12.56 3.37 10.10
N LEU A 252 12.47 4.63 9.68
CA LEU A 252 13.15 5.11 8.49
C LEU A 252 14.68 5.11 8.63
N GLU A 253 15.21 5.43 9.83
CA GLU A 253 16.64 5.42 10.07
C GLU A 253 17.26 4.04 9.91
N MET A 254 16.56 3.00 10.39
CA MET A 254 16.99 1.63 10.22
C MET A 254 17.00 1.22 8.75
N LEU A 255 15.95 1.59 8.00
CA LEU A 255 15.91 1.35 6.55
C LEU A 255 17.08 2.00 5.80
N LEU A 256 17.40 3.24 6.12
CA LEU A 256 18.53 3.96 5.49
C LEU A 256 19.88 3.32 5.85
N LYS A 257 20.07 2.89 7.09
CA LYS A 257 21.28 2.16 7.52
C LYS A 257 21.44 0.82 6.77
N ASP A 258 20.35 0.06 6.65
CA ASP A 258 20.36 -1.21 5.93
C ASP A 258 20.70 -1.02 4.45
N LEU A 259 20.09 -0.04 3.78
CA LEU A 259 20.40 0.33 2.40
C LEU A 259 21.89 0.74 2.23
N SER A 260 22.41 1.54 3.16
CA SER A 260 23.81 1.96 3.13
C SER A 260 24.77 0.78 3.34
N SER A 261 24.46 -0.13 4.27
CA SER A 261 25.27 -1.33 4.52
C SER A 261 25.36 -2.26 3.32
N MET A 262 24.30 -2.32 2.51
CA MET A 262 24.22 -3.09 1.28
C MET A 262 24.75 -2.32 0.05
N LYS A 263 25.29 -1.11 0.23
CA LYS A 263 25.77 -0.22 -0.86
C LYS A 263 24.69 0.14 -1.89
N LEU A 264 23.43 0.01 -1.53
CA LEU A 264 22.28 0.39 -2.37
C LEU A 264 21.92 1.87 -2.23
N TYR A 265 22.52 2.56 -1.26
CA TYR A 265 22.35 3.99 -1.03
C TYR A 265 23.61 4.58 -0.37
N SER A 266 24.06 5.74 -0.83
CA SER A 266 25.13 6.53 -0.20
C SER A 266 24.49 7.72 0.50
N LEU A 267 24.74 7.84 1.81
CA LEU A 267 24.41 9.03 2.62
C LEU A 267 25.34 10.17 2.29
#